data_f3fc457eae212021066647a36ff52d14
#
_entry.id   f3fc457eae212021066647a36ff52d14
#
_cell.length_a   1.000
_cell.length_b   1.000
_cell.length_c   1.000
_cell.angle_alpha   90.00
_cell.angle_beta   90.00
_cell.angle_gamma   90.00
#
_symmetry.space_group_name_H-M   'P 1'
#
loop_
_entity.id
_entity.type
_entity.pdbx_description
1 polymer ?
#
loop_
_entity_poly.entity_id
_entity_poly.type
_entity_poly.pdbx_seq_one_letter_code
_entity_poly.pdbx_strand_id
1 'polypeptide(L)'
;MEEPRRLGGRYELGSVLGRGGMAEVYLAHDTRLGRTVAVKTLRADLARDPSFQARFRREAQSAASLNHPAIVAVYDTGEDYVDGVSIPYIVMEYVDGSTLRELLHSGRKLLPERTLEMTIGILQALEYSHRNGIVHRDIKPANVMLTRTGQVKVMDFGIARAMGDSGMTMTQTAAVIGTAQYLSPEQAKGEQVDARSDLYSTGCLLYELLTVRPPFVGDSPVAVAYQHVREEPQPPSNFDPEITPEMDAIVLRALVKDPDYRYQSADEMRADIEACLDGQPVAATAAMGAVGYGYGSDDQATTALRQADPAGQTSMLPPMNPDDGGFGGYDDRPGRRRQQKKSNTSTILLVVAGILVLVGAVLIGRSVFGGSDGGKGDVPA
;
A
#
# COMPACT_ATOMS: atom_id res chain seq x y z
N MET A 1 0.52 45.13 15.75
CA MET A 1 -0.02 43.86 15.23
C MET A 1 0.76 43.57 13.97
N GLU A 2 1.48 42.46 13.92
CA GLU A 2 2.15 42.03 12.68
C GLU A 2 1.08 41.79 11.63
N GLU A 3 1.30 42.31 10.42
CA GLU A 3 0.40 41.99 9.28
C GLU A 3 0.44 40.47 9.03
N PRO A 4 -0.72 39.85 8.84
CA PRO A 4 -0.78 38.42 8.56
C PRO A 4 0.03 38.13 7.27
N ARG A 5 0.88 37.12 7.33
CA ARG A 5 1.67 36.67 6.16
C ARG A 5 0.70 36.31 5.02
N ARG A 6 0.91 36.88 3.84
CA ARG A 6 0.12 36.61 2.63
C ARG A 6 0.96 35.87 1.61
N LEU A 7 0.41 34.78 1.08
CA LEU A 7 1.01 34.06 -0.05
C LEU A 7 0.38 34.55 -1.36
N GLY A 8 1.24 34.81 -2.36
CA GLY A 8 0.81 35.30 -3.66
C GLY A 8 -0.04 36.57 -3.60
N GLY A 9 0.08 37.40 -2.53
CA GLY A 9 -0.73 38.59 -2.29
C GLY A 9 -2.23 38.36 -2.06
N ARG A 10 -2.68 37.09 -2.00
CA ARG A 10 -4.09 36.71 -1.96
C ARG A 10 -4.50 35.90 -0.74
N TYR A 11 -3.66 34.97 -0.29
CA TYR A 11 -4.01 34.03 0.76
C TYR A 11 -3.41 34.47 2.10
N GLU A 12 -4.24 34.98 3.00
CA GLU A 12 -3.82 35.37 4.36
C GLU A 12 -3.71 34.12 5.22
N LEU A 13 -2.47 33.82 5.68
CA LEU A 13 -2.21 32.66 6.52
C LEU A 13 -2.67 32.92 7.96
N GLY A 14 -3.42 31.97 8.51
CA GLY A 14 -3.83 31.90 9.90
C GLY A 14 -3.04 30.87 10.69
N SER A 15 -3.75 30.08 11.52
CA SER A 15 -3.15 29.04 12.36
C SER A 15 -2.64 27.86 11.54
N VAL A 16 -1.61 27.19 12.03
CA VAL A 16 -1.12 25.91 11.50
C VAL A 16 -2.14 24.82 11.80
N LEU A 17 -2.62 24.13 10.76
CA LEU A 17 -3.51 22.96 10.87
C LEU A 17 -2.72 21.68 11.05
N GLY A 18 -1.51 21.57 10.46
CA GLY A 18 -0.68 20.39 10.54
C GLY A 18 0.74 20.62 10.06
N ARG A 19 1.66 19.79 10.58
CA ARG A 19 3.07 19.75 10.15
C ARG A 19 3.44 18.35 9.74
N GLY A 20 3.88 18.21 8.48
CA GLY A 20 4.37 16.97 7.92
C GLY A 20 5.89 16.96 7.75
N GLY A 21 6.42 15.85 7.25
CA GLY A 21 7.86 15.70 7.00
C GLY A 21 8.41 16.74 6.01
N MET A 22 7.67 17.06 4.95
CA MET A 22 8.13 18.01 3.94
C MET A 22 7.27 19.27 3.78
N ALA A 23 6.11 19.33 4.39
CA ALA A 23 5.15 20.41 4.21
C ALA A 23 4.51 20.84 5.52
N GLU A 24 4.04 22.09 5.56
CA GLU A 24 3.17 22.64 6.60
C GLU A 24 1.83 23.01 5.97
N VAL A 25 0.74 22.80 6.70
CA VAL A 25 -0.62 23.14 6.26
C VAL A 25 -1.17 24.23 7.17
N TYR A 26 -1.65 25.31 6.59
CA TYR A 26 -2.20 26.46 7.27
C TYR A 26 -3.69 26.61 6.98
N LEU A 27 -4.46 27.00 7.97
CA LEU A 27 -5.75 27.65 7.75
C LEU A 27 -5.46 28.99 7.08
N ALA A 28 -6.19 29.33 6.03
CA ALA A 28 -6.00 30.61 5.35
C ALA A 28 -7.32 31.21 4.87
N HIS A 29 -7.31 32.51 4.63
CA HIS A 29 -8.42 33.23 4.03
C HIS A 29 -8.08 33.69 2.61
N ASP A 30 -8.88 33.29 1.63
CA ASP A 30 -8.81 33.77 0.26
C ASP A 30 -9.46 35.16 0.20
N THR A 31 -8.66 36.22 0.23
CA THR A 31 -9.15 37.58 0.26
C THR A 31 -9.91 38.01 -0.99
N ARG A 32 -9.72 37.29 -2.12
CA ARG A 32 -10.39 37.58 -3.39
C ARG A 32 -11.79 36.96 -3.48
N LEU A 33 -11.96 35.75 -2.94
CA LEU A 33 -13.22 35.00 -2.98
C LEU A 33 -13.99 35.03 -1.65
N GLY A 34 -13.37 35.57 -0.59
CA GLY A 34 -14.01 35.69 0.73
C GLY A 34 -14.28 34.32 1.39
N ARG A 35 -13.45 33.33 1.13
CA ARG A 35 -13.66 31.96 1.67
C ARG A 35 -12.45 31.46 2.47
N THR A 36 -12.74 30.56 3.40
CA THR A 36 -11.71 29.81 4.13
C THR A 36 -11.16 28.68 3.26
N VAL A 37 -9.83 28.53 3.26
CA VAL A 37 -9.09 27.51 2.52
C VAL A 37 -8.02 26.89 3.40
N ALA A 38 -7.51 25.72 3.01
CA ALA A 38 -6.28 25.18 3.56
C ALA A 38 -5.14 25.45 2.56
N VAL A 39 -3.98 25.86 3.06
CA VAL A 39 -2.80 26.12 2.22
C VAL A 39 -1.66 25.26 2.70
N LYS A 40 -1.23 24.33 1.84
CA LYS A 40 -0.06 23.47 2.04
C LYS A 40 1.16 24.13 1.43
N THR A 41 2.22 24.35 2.21
CA THR A 41 3.48 24.96 1.75
C THR A 41 4.62 23.97 1.92
N LEU A 42 5.56 23.96 0.98
CA LEU A 42 6.83 23.27 1.19
C LEU A 42 7.59 23.94 2.32
N ARG A 43 8.18 23.16 3.24
CA ARG A 43 8.99 23.71 4.32
C ARG A 43 10.21 24.46 3.78
N ALA A 44 10.52 25.61 4.37
CA ALA A 44 11.59 26.50 3.91
C ALA A 44 12.99 25.86 3.93
N ASP A 45 13.25 24.97 4.90
CA ASP A 45 14.50 24.21 5.00
C ASP A 45 14.70 23.21 3.85
N LEU A 46 13.60 22.67 3.28
CA LEU A 46 13.60 21.73 2.16
C LEU A 46 13.42 22.42 0.81
N ALA A 47 12.94 23.66 0.80
CA ALA A 47 12.64 24.41 -0.42
C ALA A 47 13.90 24.77 -1.24
N ARG A 48 15.09 24.64 -0.66
CA ARG A 48 16.38 24.83 -1.37
C ARG A 48 16.77 23.61 -2.22
N ASP A 49 16.19 22.46 -1.98
CA ASP A 49 16.46 21.23 -2.73
C ASP A 49 15.47 21.09 -3.90
N PRO A 50 15.93 21.12 -5.17
CA PRO A 50 15.08 21.01 -6.34
C PRO A 50 14.27 19.71 -6.39
N SER A 51 14.75 18.64 -5.76
CA SER A 51 14.05 17.34 -5.74
C SER A 51 12.75 17.40 -4.92
N PHE A 52 12.76 18.09 -3.77
CA PHE A 52 11.56 18.32 -2.98
C PHE A 52 10.57 19.25 -3.68
N GLN A 53 11.04 20.31 -4.32
CA GLN A 53 10.19 21.19 -5.12
C GLN A 53 9.51 20.44 -6.27
N ALA A 54 10.27 19.60 -7.01
CA ALA A 54 9.73 18.82 -8.11
C ALA A 54 8.69 17.81 -7.66
N ARG A 55 8.88 17.17 -6.49
CA ARG A 55 7.88 16.28 -5.89
C ARG A 55 6.61 17.03 -5.51
N PHE A 56 6.75 18.15 -4.81
CA PHE A 56 5.63 18.97 -4.36
C PHE A 56 4.80 19.48 -5.54
N ARG A 57 5.44 19.97 -6.63
CA ARG A 57 4.73 20.40 -7.84
C ARG A 57 4.00 19.25 -8.54
N ARG A 58 4.60 18.05 -8.60
CA ARG A 58 3.95 16.86 -9.19
C ARG A 58 2.72 16.45 -8.38
N GLU A 59 2.82 16.44 -7.06
CA GLU A 59 1.67 16.18 -6.16
C GLU A 59 0.53 17.18 -6.43
N ALA A 60 0.86 18.46 -6.51
CA ALA A 60 -0.09 19.51 -6.83
C ALA A 60 -0.80 19.30 -8.18
N GLN A 61 -0.05 18.96 -9.23
CA GLN A 61 -0.60 18.72 -10.58
C GLN A 61 -1.57 17.56 -10.62
N SER A 62 -1.26 16.45 -9.94
CA SER A 62 -2.15 15.28 -9.93
C SER A 62 -3.39 15.52 -9.14
N ALA A 63 -3.27 16.12 -7.96
CA ALA A 63 -4.43 16.45 -7.15
C ALA A 63 -5.35 17.47 -7.87
N ALA A 64 -4.78 18.44 -8.60
CA ALA A 64 -5.54 19.45 -9.33
C ALA A 64 -6.38 18.90 -10.48
N SER A 65 -6.05 17.71 -11.01
CA SER A 65 -6.84 17.05 -12.07
C SER A 65 -8.06 16.29 -11.54
N LEU A 66 -8.16 16.10 -10.21
CA LEU A 66 -9.22 15.33 -9.58
C LEU A 66 -10.32 16.26 -9.02
N ASN A 67 -11.56 15.99 -9.42
CA ASN A 67 -12.74 16.69 -8.91
C ASN A 67 -13.82 15.69 -8.53
N HIS A 68 -13.91 15.35 -7.24
CA HIS A 68 -14.85 14.35 -6.73
C HIS A 68 -15.26 14.71 -5.28
N PRO A 69 -16.53 14.49 -4.87
CA PRO A 69 -17.00 14.83 -3.52
C PRO A 69 -16.20 14.21 -2.38
N ALA A 70 -15.69 13.00 -2.56
CA ALA A 70 -14.88 12.29 -1.58
C ALA A 70 -13.37 12.57 -1.70
N ILE A 71 -12.95 13.55 -2.51
CA ILE A 71 -11.57 14.01 -2.66
C ILE A 71 -11.48 15.48 -2.22
N VAL A 72 -10.42 15.84 -1.50
CA VAL A 72 -10.14 17.24 -1.17
C VAL A 72 -9.79 18.00 -2.45
N ALA A 73 -10.59 19.01 -2.78
CA ALA A 73 -10.42 19.77 -4.01
C ALA A 73 -9.17 20.68 -3.94
N VAL A 74 -8.37 20.71 -4.99
CA VAL A 74 -7.31 21.71 -5.18
C VAL A 74 -7.89 22.91 -5.93
N TYR A 75 -7.74 24.11 -5.37
CA TYR A 75 -8.29 25.33 -5.93
C TYR A 75 -7.28 26.16 -6.69
N ASP A 76 -6.02 26.15 -6.24
CA ASP A 76 -4.97 26.97 -6.82
C ASP A 76 -3.58 26.41 -6.44
N THR A 77 -2.58 26.78 -7.21
CA THR A 77 -1.17 26.51 -6.90
C THR A 77 -0.34 27.73 -7.20
N GLY A 78 0.73 27.94 -6.45
CA GLY A 78 1.61 29.08 -6.69
C GLY A 78 2.97 28.91 -6.02
N GLU A 79 3.77 29.95 -6.15
CA GLU A 79 5.08 30.07 -5.51
C GLU A 79 5.18 31.42 -4.81
N ASP A 80 5.76 31.42 -3.62
CA ASP A 80 6.11 32.62 -2.87
C ASP A 80 7.61 32.64 -2.61
N TYR A 81 8.17 33.82 -2.36
CA TYR A 81 9.61 33.96 -2.15
C TYR A 81 9.89 34.40 -0.72
N VAL A 82 10.67 33.60 -0.01
CA VAL A 82 11.17 33.91 1.34
C VAL A 82 12.68 33.88 1.29
N ASP A 83 13.31 35.01 1.61
CA ASP A 83 14.78 35.18 1.60
C ASP A 83 15.42 34.75 0.26
N GLY A 84 14.73 35.01 -0.86
CA GLY A 84 15.19 34.67 -2.22
C GLY A 84 15.00 33.19 -2.60
N VAL A 85 14.39 32.39 -1.73
CA VAL A 85 14.06 30.97 -1.98
C VAL A 85 12.61 30.85 -2.41
N SER A 86 12.36 30.17 -3.54
CA SER A 86 11.00 29.87 -4.01
C SER A 86 10.39 28.78 -3.13
N ILE A 87 9.24 29.08 -2.53
CA ILE A 87 8.45 28.17 -1.70
C ILE A 87 7.14 27.89 -2.44
N PRO A 88 6.97 26.73 -3.06
CA PRO A 88 5.72 26.36 -3.70
C PRO A 88 4.63 26.10 -2.66
N TYR A 89 3.39 26.45 -3.03
CA TYR A 89 2.21 26.21 -2.21
C TYR A 89 1.04 25.67 -3.03
N ILE A 90 0.15 24.92 -2.33
CA ILE A 90 -1.09 24.37 -2.86
C ILE A 90 -2.23 24.94 -2.02
N VAL A 91 -3.25 25.54 -2.68
CA VAL A 91 -4.48 26.00 -2.05
C VAL A 91 -5.56 24.96 -2.28
N MET A 92 -6.16 24.49 -1.20
CA MET A 92 -7.13 23.40 -1.27
C MET A 92 -8.35 23.66 -0.38
N GLU A 93 -9.36 22.86 -0.56
CA GLU A 93 -10.55 22.82 0.27
C GLU A 93 -10.18 22.72 1.75
N TYR A 94 -10.72 23.63 2.57
CA TYR A 94 -10.68 23.45 4.01
C TYR A 94 -11.80 22.51 4.44
N VAL A 95 -11.43 21.38 5.01
CA VAL A 95 -12.35 20.36 5.52
C VAL A 95 -12.54 20.58 7.01
N ASP A 96 -13.75 20.94 7.42
CA ASP A 96 -14.12 21.04 8.84
C ASP A 96 -14.42 19.63 9.40
N GLY A 97 -13.45 19.07 10.05
CA GLY A 97 -13.51 17.69 10.54
C GLY A 97 -12.20 17.25 11.21
N SER A 98 -12.00 15.95 11.28
CA SER A 98 -10.79 15.34 11.83
C SER A 98 -10.24 14.26 10.88
N THR A 99 -8.96 13.96 10.97
CA THR A 99 -8.37 12.82 10.27
C THR A 99 -8.80 11.50 10.92
N LEU A 100 -8.82 10.41 10.16
CA LEU A 100 -9.02 9.08 10.74
C LEU A 100 -7.91 8.70 11.72
N ARG A 101 -6.72 9.29 11.56
CA ARG A 101 -5.63 9.14 12.52
C ARG A 101 -5.99 9.72 13.90
N GLU A 102 -6.55 10.92 13.93
CA GLU A 102 -7.02 11.55 15.18
C GLU A 102 -8.16 10.75 15.80
N LEU A 103 -9.06 10.22 14.97
CA LEU A 103 -10.15 9.35 15.41
C LEU A 103 -9.63 8.08 16.07
N LEU A 104 -8.68 7.36 15.45
CA LEU A 104 -8.03 6.17 16.01
C LEU A 104 -7.26 6.48 17.30
N HIS A 105 -6.53 7.60 17.36
CA HIS A 105 -5.81 8.03 18.56
C HIS A 105 -6.72 8.38 19.74
N SER A 106 -7.98 8.73 19.48
CA SER A 106 -8.95 8.95 20.55
C SER A 106 -9.32 7.66 21.31
N GLY A 107 -8.87 6.49 20.83
CA GLY A 107 -9.21 5.18 21.38
C GLY A 107 -10.68 4.81 21.24
N ARG A 108 -11.47 5.59 20.49
CA ARG A 108 -12.90 5.33 20.31
C ARG A 108 -13.07 4.18 19.30
N LYS A 109 -13.64 3.08 19.77
CA LYS A 109 -14.10 1.99 18.91
C LYS A 109 -15.28 2.49 18.05
N LEU A 110 -15.23 2.21 16.77
CA LEU A 110 -16.30 2.47 15.83
C LEU A 110 -17.17 1.23 15.68
N LEU A 111 -18.43 1.44 15.36
CA LEU A 111 -19.30 0.33 14.92
C LEU A 111 -18.77 -0.22 13.59
N PRO A 112 -18.75 -1.56 13.41
CA PRO A 112 -18.27 -2.18 12.17
C PRO A 112 -18.98 -1.65 10.92
N GLU A 113 -20.29 -1.45 10.96
CA GLU A 113 -21.09 -0.92 9.85
C GLU A 113 -20.62 0.50 9.49
N ARG A 114 -20.35 1.34 10.49
CA ARG A 114 -19.87 2.69 10.26
C ARG A 114 -18.48 2.70 9.63
N THR A 115 -17.64 1.76 10.01
CA THR A 115 -16.32 1.56 9.42
C THR A 115 -16.42 1.16 7.94
N LEU A 116 -17.35 0.26 7.61
CA LEU A 116 -17.63 -0.14 6.23
C LEU A 116 -18.16 1.05 5.39
N GLU A 117 -19.11 1.85 5.92
CA GLU A 117 -19.61 3.05 5.24
C GLU A 117 -18.49 4.07 4.92
N MET A 118 -17.57 4.31 5.87
CA MET A 118 -16.41 5.18 5.61
C MET A 118 -15.49 4.59 4.54
N THR A 119 -15.31 3.28 4.53
CA THR A 119 -14.49 2.60 3.52
C THR A 119 -15.12 2.70 2.13
N ILE A 120 -16.44 2.65 1.99
CA ILE A 120 -17.14 2.94 0.73
C ILE A 120 -16.74 4.33 0.20
N GLY A 121 -16.75 5.36 1.05
CA GLY A 121 -16.35 6.71 0.65
C GLY A 121 -14.89 6.79 0.16
N ILE A 122 -13.97 6.06 0.81
CA ILE A 122 -12.56 5.95 0.37
C ILE A 122 -12.49 5.28 -1.01
N LEU A 123 -13.20 4.15 -1.19
CA LEU A 123 -13.20 3.41 -2.45
C LEU A 123 -13.81 4.20 -3.61
N GLN A 124 -14.82 5.02 -3.37
CA GLN A 124 -15.36 5.95 -4.38
C GLN A 124 -14.32 6.97 -4.84
N ALA A 125 -13.53 7.53 -3.91
CA ALA A 125 -12.44 8.44 -4.24
C ALA A 125 -11.35 7.72 -5.05
N LEU A 126 -10.96 6.51 -4.65
CA LEU A 126 -9.96 5.70 -5.33
C LEU A 126 -10.41 5.28 -6.73
N GLU A 127 -11.64 4.80 -6.88
CA GLU A 127 -12.18 4.44 -8.20
C GLU A 127 -12.12 5.61 -9.18
N TYR A 128 -12.53 6.81 -8.72
CA TYR A 128 -12.45 8.01 -9.54
C TYR A 128 -11.02 8.35 -9.93
N SER A 129 -10.05 8.28 -9.00
CA SER A 129 -8.65 8.58 -9.30
C SER A 129 -8.01 7.52 -10.23
N HIS A 130 -8.31 6.23 -10.02
CA HIS A 130 -7.81 5.13 -10.83
C HIS A 130 -8.29 5.23 -12.29
N ARG A 131 -9.57 5.61 -12.51
CA ARG A 131 -10.10 5.87 -13.86
C ARG A 131 -9.42 7.04 -14.56
N ASN A 132 -8.88 7.99 -13.79
CA ASN A 132 -8.07 9.09 -14.32
C ASN A 132 -6.57 8.72 -14.43
N GLY A 133 -6.20 7.47 -14.25
CA GLY A 133 -4.81 6.98 -14.33
C GLY A 133 -3.93 7.40 -13.15
N ILE A 134 -4.54 7.80 -12.03
CA ILE A 134 -3.83 8.27 -10.82
C ILE A 134 -3.99 7.23 -9.71
N VAL A 135 -2.86 6.65 -9.28
CA VAL A 135 -2.76 5.76 -8.12
C VAL A 135 -2.33 6.60 -6.92
N HIS A 136 -3.02 6.45 -5.78
CA HIS A 136 -2.79 7.26 -4.59
C HIS A 136 -1.45 6.95 -3.91
N ARG A 137 -1.10 5.68 -3.74
CA ARG A 137 0.19 5.14 -3.22
C ARG A 137 0.49 5.40 -1.74
N ASP A 138 -0.33 6.15 -1.02
CA ASP A 138 -0.12 6.51 0.39
C ASP A 138 -1.45 6.57 1.16
N ILE A 139 -2.35 5.59 0.95
CA ILE A 139 -3.60 5.46 1.72
C ILE A 139 -3.24 5.08 3.16
N LYS A 140 -3.66 5.94 4.09
CA LYS A 140 -3.44 5.78 5.53
C LYS A 140 -4.39 6.70 6.32
N PRO A 141 -4.60 6.49 7.63
CA PRO A 141 -5.53 7.29 8.43
C PRO A 141 -5.24 8.79 8.43
N ALA A 142 -3.97 9.20 8.28
CA ALA A 142 -3.58 10.61 8.24
C ALA A 142 -4.01 11.33 6.95
N ASN A 143 -4.24 10.58 5.86
CA ASN A 143 -4.59 11.11 4.55
C ASN A 143 -6.09 10.97 4.21
N VAL A 144 -6.90 10.62 5.21
CA VAL A 144 -8.35 10.53 5.10
C VAL A 144 -8.99 11.36 6.20
N MET A 145 -9.83 12.32 5.83
CA MET A 145 -10.59 13.13 6.77
C MET A 145 -12.05 12.67 6.84
N LEU A 146 -12.64 12.84 8.00
CA LEU A 146 -14.06 12.68 8.25
C LEU A 146 -14.63 14.05 8.60
N THR A 147 -15.58 14.54 7.80
CA THR A 147 -16.28 15.79 8.07
C THR A 147 -17.21 15.66 9.29
N ARG A 148 -17.66 16.78 9.83
CA ARG A 148 -18.66 16.78 10.93
C ARG A 148 -19.98 16.12 10.54
N THR A 149 -20.30 16.11 9.24
CA THR A 149 -21.49 15.43 8.70
C THR A 149 -21.25 13.95 8.42
N GLY A 150 -20.05 13.46 8.68
CA GLY A 150 -19.68 12.06 8.51
C GLY A 150 -19.28 11.65 7.08
N GLN A 151 -19.03 12.61 6.21
CA GLN A 151 -18.53 12.35 4.86
C GLN A 151 -17.01 12.16 4.88
N VAL A 152 -16.53 11.24 4.07
CA VAL A 152 -15.10 10.98 3.88
C VAL A 152 -14.52 11.92 2.83
N LYS A 153 -13.32 12.42 3.08
CA LYS A 153 -12.50 13.21 2.15
C LYS A 153 -11.09 12.65 2.11
N VAL A 154 -10.68 12.09 0.98
CA VAL A 154 -9.31 11.61 0.74
C VAL A 154 -8.45 12.78 0.28
N MET A 155 -7.26 12.89 0.82
CA MET A 155 -6.30 13.97 0.52
C MET A 155 -4.92 13.40 0.24
N ASP A 156 -4.01 14.24 -0.26
CA ASP A 156 -2.59 13.92 -0.47
C ASP A 156 -2.36 12.75 -1.44
N PHE A 157 -2.91 12.86 -2.68
CA PHE A 157 -2.64 11.90 -3.76
C PHE A 157 -1.15 11.88 -4.10
N GLY A 158 -0.47 10.84 -3.59
CA GLY A 158 0.98 10.75 -3.58
C GLY A 158 1.58 10.33 -4.91
N ILE A 159 2.20 11.26 -5.64
CA ILE A 159 3.12 10.94 -6.73
C ILE A 159 4.57 10.84 -6.22
N ALA A 160 4.77 10.91 -4.91
CA ALA A 160 6.09 11.00 -4.30
C ALA A 160 7.05 9.81 -4.59
N ARG A 161 6.56 8.76 -5.29
CA ARG A 161 7.39 7.63 -5.76
C ARG A 161 7.18 7.40 -7.26
N ALA A 162 7.57 8.37 -8.09
CA ALA A 162 7.73 8.09 -9.52
C ALA A 162 8.76 6.96 -9.69
N MET A 163 8.43 5.96 -10.53
CA MET A 163 9.34 4.95 -11.02
C MET A 163 10.57 5.64 -11.64
N GLY A 164 11.66 5.69 -10.92
CA GLY A 164 12.89 6.37 -11.36
C GLY A 164 13.83 6.80 -10.25
N ASP A 165 13.34 6.98 -9.02
CA ASP A 165 14.22 7.23 -7.86
C ASP A 165 14.79 5.91 -7.30
N SER A 166 15.43 5.13 -8.19
CA SER A 166 16.12 3.85 -7.86
C SER A 166 17.35 4.05 -6.95
N GLY A 167 17.55 5.23 -6.38
CA GLY A 167 18.70 5.53 -5.52
C GLY A 167 18.40 5.70 -4.03
N MET A 168 17.15 5.73 -3.60
CA MET A 168 16.82 5.82 -2.17
C MET A 168 16.49 4.43 -1.63
N THR A 169 17.48 3.79 -1.03
CA THR A 169 17.30 2.56 -0.24
C THR A 169 16.24 2.79 0.85
N MET A 170 15.45 1.73 1.16
CA MET A 170 14.40 1.71 2.21
C MET A 170 14.84 2.34 3.55
N THR A 171 16.15 2.37 3.83
CA THR A 171 16.76 2.93 5.04
C THR A 171 16.66 4.45 5.17
N GLN A 172 16.58 5.21 4.07
CA GLN A 172 16.44 6.67 4.13
C GLN A 172 14.98 7.13 4.19
N THR A 173 14.02 6.32 3.74
CA THR A 173 12.58 6.60 3.82
C THR A 173 11.95 6.11 5.14
N ALA A 174 12.64 5.24 5.87
CA ALA A 174 12.20 4.69 7.16
C ALA A 174 12.19 5.70 8.32
N ALA A 175 12.66 6.92 8.11
CA ALA A 175 12.59 7.99 9.13
C ALA A 175 11.16 8.48 9.41
N VAL A 176 10.14 7.99 8.69
CA VAL A 176 8.72 8.26 8.97
C VAL A 176 8.10 7.03 9.62
N ILE A 177 8.29 6.90 10.92
CA ILE A 177 7.64 5.95 11.81
C ILE A 177 6.11 6.13 11.67
N GLY A 178 5.43 5.29 10.90
CA GLY A 178 3.98 5.33 10.69
C GLY A 178 3.54 5.01 9.26
N THR A 179 4.39 5.14 8.26
CA THR A 179 4.04 4.85 6.85
C THR A 179 4.19 3.35 6.53
N ALA A 180 5.02 2.61 7.27
CA ALA A 180 5.25 1.19 7.01
C ALA A 180 4.01 0.31 7.26
N GLN A 181 3.10 0.74 8.14
CA GLN A 181 1.91 -0.02 8.55
C GLN A 181 0.85 -0.22 7.45
N TYR A 182 0.91 0.57 6.38
CA TYR A 182 -0.06 0.53 5.26
C TYR A 182 0.62 0.22 3.93
N LEU A 183 1.89 -0.18 3.96
CA LEU A 183 2.70 -0.42 2.78
C LEU A 183 2.26 -1.72 2.10
N SER A 184 2.00 -1.69 0.79
CA SER A 184 1.72 -2.92 0.06
C SER A 184 2.99 -3.77 -0.13
N PRO A 185 2.87 -5.09 -0.30
CA PRO A 185 4.01 -5.98 -0.54
C PRO A 185 4.89 -5.54 -1.70
N GLU A 186 4.28 -5.11 -2.81
CA GLU A 186 4.96 -4.61 -4.00
C GLU A 186 5.71 -3.30 -3.74
N GLN A 187 5.14 -2.40 -2.93
CA GLN A 187 5.85 -1.20 -2.49
C GLN A 187 7.05 -1.54 -1.61
N ALA A 188 6.88 -2.50 -0.67
CA ALA A 188 7.94 -2.94 0.21
C ALA A 188 9.10 -3.59 -0.53
N LYS A 189 8.82 -4.30 -1.63
CA LYS A 189 9.82 -4.92 -2.51
C LYS A 189 10.41 -3.97 -3.54
N GLY A 190 9.81 -2.78 -3.75
CA GLY A 190 10.19 -1.86 -4.83
C GLY A 190 9.75 -2.32 -6.22
N GLU A 191 8.74 -3.16 -6.30
CA GLU A 191 8.11 -3.65 -7.53
C GLU A 191 7.15 -2.60 -8.12
N GLN A 192 6.53 -2.92 -9.25
CA GLN A 192 5.56 -2.03 -9.89
C GLN A 192 4.31 -1.87 -9.02
N VAL A 193 3.90 -0.61 -8.82
CA VAL A 193 2.75 -0.21 -8.00
C VAL A 193 1.61 0.21 -8.91
N ASP A 194 0.43 -0.39 -8.72
CA ASP A 194 -0.79 -0.08 -9.45
C ASP A 194 -1.98 0.17 -8.50
N ALA A 195 -3.20 0.26 -9.05
CA ALA A 195 -4.43 0.48 -8.31
C ALA A 195 -4.65 -0.54 -7.18
N ARG A 196 -4.22 -1.80 -7.36
CA ARG A 196 -4.37 -2.88 -6.37
C ARG A 196 -3.51 -2.67 -5.13
N SER A 197 -2.45 -1.86 -5.24
CA SER A 197 -1.65 -1.43 -4.08
C SER A 197 -2.46 -0.53 -3.14
N ASP A 198 -3.29 0.38 -3.69
CA ASP A 198 -4.19 1.23 -2.89
C ASP A 198 -5.27 0.39 -2.21
N LEU A 199 -5.76 -0.69 -2.87
CA LEU A 199 -6.74 -1.59 -2.28
C LEU A 199 -6.15 -2.38 -1.10
N TYR A 200 -4.89 -2.80 -1.19
CA TYR A 200 -4.18 -3.40 -0.06
C TYR A 200 -4.05 -2.41 1.12
N SER A 201 -3.61 -1.19 0.85
CA SER A 201 -3.50 -0.14 1.89
C SER A 201 -4.85 0.20 2.49
N THR A 202 -5.94 0.19 1.69
CA THR A 202 -7.32 0.35 2.17
C THR A 202 -7.72 -0.84 3.05
N GLY A 203 -7.33 -2.06 2.72
CA GLY A 203 -7.49 -3.24 3.57
C GLY A 203 -6.80 -3.11 4.93
N CYS A 204 -5.55 -2.58 4.96
CA CYS A 204 -4.85 -2.28 6.21
C CYS A 204 -5.59 -1.23 7.04
N LEU A 205 -6.08 -0.17 6.40
CA LEU A 205 -6.85 0.88 7.06
C LEU A 205 -8.18 0.35 7.60
N LEU A 206 -8.92 -0.44 6.82
CA LEU A 206 -10.17 -1.07 7.24
C LEU A 206 -9.93 -2.00 8.45
N TYR A 207 -8.87 -2.82 8.39
CA TYR A 207 -8.46 -3.68 9.51
C TYR A 207 -8.29 -2.87 10.80
N GLU A 208 -7.54 -1.75 10.72
CA GLU A 208 -7.26 -0.92 11.88
C GLU A 208 -8.50 -0.17 12.39
N LEU A 209 -9.38 0.29 11.51
CA LEU A 209 -10.64 0.92 11.90
C LEU A 209 -11.59 -0.06 12.61
N LEU A 210 -11.57 -1.35 12.23
CA LEU A 210 -12.36 -2.40 12.87
C LEU A 210 -11.80 -2.83 14.22
N THR A 211 -10.45 -2.94 14.36
CA THR A 211 -9.81 -3.59 15.51
C THR A 211 -9.03 -2.63 16.41
N VAL A 212 -8.93 -1.33 16.02
CA VAL A 212 -8.12 -0.28 16.67
C VAL A 212 -6.61 -0.65 16.69
N ARG A 213 -6.19 -1.55 15.81
CA ARG A 213 -4.79 -1.97 15.67
C ARG A 213 -4.46 -2.30 14.21
N PRO A 214 -3.26 -1.99 13.71
CA PRO A 214 -2.89 -2.38 12.36
C PRO A 214 -2.74 -3.91 12.22
N PRO A 215 -2.82 -4.46 11.00
CA PRO A 215 -2.70 -5.92 10.77
C PRO A 215 -1.35 -6.47 11.19
N PHE A 216 -0.29 -5.66 11.13
CA PHE A 216 1.07 -6.04 11.51
C PHE A 216 1.67 -5.03 12.47
N VAL A 217 2.39 -5.52 13.47
CA VAL A 217 3.08 -4.74 14.49
C VAL A 217 4.50 -5.28 14.65
N GLY A 218 5.49 -4.41 14.66
CA GLY A 218 6.90 -4.81 14.81
C GLY A 218 7.73 -3.70 15.44
N ASP A 219 8.91 -4.06 15.94
CA ASP A 219 9.83 -3.16 16.66
C ASP A 219 10.52 -2.15 15.75
N SER A 220 10.38 -2.31 14.43
CA SER A 220 10.97 -1.38 13.45
C SER A 220 10.12 -1.32 12.17
N PRO A 221 10.19 -0.21 11.40
CA PRO A 221 9.54 -0.12 10.09
C PRO A 221 9.96 -1.22 9.12
N VAL A 222 11.21 -1.70 9.22
CA VAL A 222 11.72 -2.81 8.38
C VAL A 222 11.05 -4.13 8.77
N ALA A 223 10.86 -4.39 10.07
CA ALA A 223 10.15 -5.59 10.54
C ALA A 223 8.70 -5.59 10.06
N VAL A 224 7.99 -4.45 10.16
CA VAL A 224 6.62 -4.30 9.66
C VAL A 224 6.56 -4.49 8.15
N ALA A 225 7.48 -3.90 7.38
CA ALA A 225 7.55 -4.08 5.94
C ALA A 225 7.79 -5.56 5.55
N TYR A 226 8.63 -6.28 6.31
CA TYR A 226 8.84 -7.71 6.11
C TYR A 226 7.56 -8.52 6.35
N GLN A 227 6.79 -8.19 7.40
CA GLN A 227 5.50 -8.84 7.69
C GLN A 227 4.50 -8.62 6.55
N HIS A 228 4.41 -7.40 5.99
CA HIS A 228 3.58 -7.14 4.80
C HIS A 228 3.95 -8.02 3.61
N VAL A 229 5.21 -8.40 3.46
CA VAL A 229 5.67 -9.25 2.35
C VAL A 229 5.43 -10.75 2.61
N ARG A 230 5.54 -11.20 3.88
CA ARG A 230 5.68 -12.62 4.21
C ARG A 230 4.62 -13.20 5.13
N GLU A 231 4.08 -12.41 6.04
CA GLU A 231 3.18 -12.92 7.08
C GLU A 231 1.71 -12.74 6.69
N GLU A 232 0.89 -13.74 7.01
CA GLU A 232 -0.55 -13.65 6.83
C GLU A 232 -1.17 -12.90 8.02
N PRO A 233 -2.10 -11.96 7.78
CA PRO A 233 -2.78 -11.26 8.85
C PRO A 233 -3.75 -12.21 9.57
N GLN A 234 -3.92 -12.00 10.88
CA GLN A 234 -4.99 -12.68 11.61
C GLN A 234 -6.35 -12.08 11.21
N PRO A 235 -7.43 -12.90 11.19
CA PRO A 235 -8.76 -12.36 10.97
C PRO A 235 -9.12 -11.29 12.00
N PRO A 236 -9.73 -10.16 11.60
CA PRO A 236 -10.19 -9.12 12.51
C PRO A 236 -11.11 -9.61 13.62
N SER A 237 -11.95 -10.60 13.36
CA SER A 237 -12.87 -11.22 14.34
C SER A 237 -12.14 -11.85 15.54
N ASN A 238 -10.85 -12.17 15.42
CA ASN A 238 -10.04 -12.64 16.57
C ASN A 238 -9.86 -11.56 17.65
N PHE A 239 -10.06 -10.29 17.29
CA PHE A 239 -9.89 -9.14 18.20
C PHE A 239 -11.21 -8.50 18.61
N ASP A 240 -12.27 -8.74 17.86
CA ASP A 240 -13.58 -8.17 18.10
C ASP A 240 -14.70 -9.12 17.62
N PRO A 241 -15.50 -9.68 18.54
CA PRO A 241 -16.58 -10.63 18.19
C PRO A 241 -17.76 -9.99 17.44
N GLU A 242 -17.85 -8.67 17.35
CA GLU A 242 -18.86 -7.98 16.55
C GLU A 242 -18.53 -8.01 15.04
N ILE A 243 -17.30 -8.39 14.67
CA ILE A 243 -16.86 -8.50 13.29
C ILE A 243 -17.33 -9.84 12.72
N THR A 244 -18.09 -9.78 11.62
CA THR A 244 -18.67 -10.97 10.99
C THR A 244 -17.65 -11.70 10.09
N PRO A 245 -17.90 -12.98 9.76
CA PRO A 245 -17.05 -13.72 8.82
C PRO A 245 -16.97 -13.08 7.44
N GLU A 246 -18.01 -12.38 6.99
CA GLU A 246 -18.05 -11.67 5.73
C GLU A 246 -17.08 -10.46 5.76
N MET A 247 -17.05 -9.73 6.89
CA MET A 247 -16.09 -8.63 7.09
C MET A 247 -14.65 -9.15 7.11
N ASP A 248 -14.39 -10.28 7.78
CA ASP A 248 -13.09 -10.96 7.74
C ASP A 248 -12.68 -11.29 6.31
N ALA A 249 -13.58 -11.90 5.54
CA ALA A 249 -13.30 -12.29 4.16
C ALA A 249 -12.95 -11.10 3.28
N ILE A 250 -13.67 -9.97 3.42
CA ILE A 250 -13.38 -8.72 2.69
C ILE A 250 -11.97 -8.20 3.02
N VAL A 251 -11.66 -8.09 4.31
CA VAL A 251 -10.36 -7.59 4.77
C VAL A 251 -9.22 -8.51 4.32
N LEU A 252 -9.36 -9.82 4.55
CA LEU A 252 -8.33 -10.80 4.20
C LEU A 252 -8.10 -10.87 2.70
N ARG A 253 -9.15 -10.78 1.86
CA ARG A 253 -9.00 -10.70 0.39
C ARG A 253 -8.24 -9.45 -0.03
N ALA A 254 -8.49 -8.29 0.57
CA ALA A 254 -7.72 -7.09 0.29
C ALA A 254 -6.24 -7.23 0.69
N LEU A 255 -5.93 -8.00 1.73
CA LEU A 255 -4.58 -8.20 2.28
C LEU A 255 -3.81 -9.39 1.66
N VAL A 256 -4.35 -10.08 0.64
CA VAL A 256 -3.62 -11.11 -0.10
C VAL A 256 -2.31 -10.53 -0.67
N LYS A 257 -1.21 -11.28 -0.55
CA LYS A 257 0.14 -10.79 -0.91
C LYS A 257 0.32 -10.63 -2.40
N ASP A 258 -0.21 -11.55 -3.19
CA ASP A 258 -0.18 -11.49 -4.65
C ASP A 258 -1.31 -10.59 -5.16
N PRO A 259 -0.99 -9.51 -5.91
CA PRO A 259 -2.00 -8.60 -6.43
C PRO A 259 -3.07 -9.28 -7.31
N ASP A 260 -2.74 -10.37 -8.00
CA ASP A 260 -3.67 -11.06 -8.91
C ASP A 260 -4.83 -11.77 -8.20
N TYR A 261 -4.67 -12.06 -6.90
CA TYR A 261 -5.71 -12.68 -6.08
C TYR A 261 -6.46 -11.69 -5.17
N ARG A 262 -6.09 -10.41 -5.19
CA ARG A 262 -6.81 -9.32 -4.50
C ARG A 262 -8.04 -8.88 -5.29
N TYR A 263 -8.76 -7.90 -4.76
CA TYR A 263 -9.68 -7.10 -5.54
C TYR A 263 -8.96 -6.43 -6.71
N GLN A 264 -9.58 -6.47 -7.90
CA GLN A 264 -8.97 -5.92 -9.11
C GLN A 264 -9.37 -4.45 -9.37
N SER A 265 -10.42 -3.96 -8.73
CA SER A 265 -10.85 -2.55 -8.76
C SER A 265 -11.44 -2.12 -7.42
N ALA A 266 -11.50 -0.81 -7.19
CA ALA A 266 -12.15 -0.25 -6.01
C ALA A 266 -13.67 -0.52 -6.03
N ASP A 267 -14.29 -0.53 -7.21
CA ASP A 267 -15.71 -0.89 -7.35
C ASP A 267 -15.99 -2.35 -6.96
N GLU A 268 -15.08 -3.29 -7.26
CA GLU A 268 -15.23 -4.69 -6.84
C GLU A 268 -15.22 -4.83 -5.31
N MET A 269 -14.25 -4.17 -4.63
CA MET A 269 -14.18 -4.18 -3.17
C MET A 269 -15.40 -3.48 -2.55
N ARG A 270 -15.84 -2.36 -3.14
CA ARG A 270 -17.01 -1.62 -2.69
C ARG A 270 -18.28 -2.46 -2.78
N ALA A 271 -18.48 -3.20 -3.87
CA ALA A 271 -19.64 -4.06 -4.05
C ALA A 271 -19.73 -5.16 -2.97
N ASP A 272 -18.60 -5.76 -2.56
CA ASP A 272 -18.59 -6.72 -1.46
C ASP A 272 -18.93 -6.06 -0.11
N ILE A 273 -18.44 -4.83 0.13
CA ILE A 273 -18.78 -4.07 1.36
C ILE A 273 -20.27 -3.71 1.39
N GLU A 274 -20.83 -3.24 0.27
CA GLU A 274 -22.26 -2.93 0.14
C GLU A 274 -23.11 -4.19 0.37
N ALA A 275 -22.74 -5.32 -0.25
CA ALA A 275 -23.40 -6.61 -0.03
C ALA A 275 -23.37 -7.05 1.46
N CYS A 276 -22.20 -6.86 2.13
CA CYS A 276 -22.05 -7.15 3.54
C CYS A 276 -23.00 -6.30 4.42
N LEU A 277 -23.10 -5.00 4.14
CA LEU A 277 -24.01 -4.09 4.85
C LEU A 277 -25.48 -4.46 4.65
N ASP A 278 -25.83 -4.96 3.46
CA ASP A 278 -27.18 -5.40 3.11
C ASP A 278 -27.48 -6.85 3.58
N GLY A 279 -26.54 -7.51 4.29
CA GLY A 279 -26.68 -8.90 4.76
C GLY A 279 -26.72 -9.90 3.61
N GLN A 280 -26.15 -9.56 2.45
CA GLN A 280 -26.03 -10.43 1.29
C GLN A 280 -24.69 -11.19 1.28
N PRO A 281 -24.61 -12.36 0.62
CA PRO A 281 -23.35 -13.06 0.45
C PRO A 281 -22.30 -12.20 -0.26
N VAL A 282 -21.06 -12.23 0.24
CA VAL A 282 -19.93 -11.50 -0.34
C VAL A 282 -19.08 -12.41 -1.24
N ALA A 283 -18.62 -11.92 -2.37
CA ALA A 283 -17.78 -12.67 -3.30
C ALA A 283 -16.44 -13.07 -2.67
N ALA A 284 -15.93 -12.28 -1.73
CA ALA A 284 -14.72 -12.57 -0.98
C ALA A 284 -14.76 -13.92 -0.27
N THR A 285 -15.90 -14.33 0.30
CA THR A 285 -16.04 -15.61 0.99
C THR A 285 -15.75 -16.80 0.06
N ALA A 286 -16.27 -16.76 -1.17
CA ALA A 286 -16.02 -17.79 -2.17
C ALA A 286 -14.56 -17.78 -2.65
N ALA A 287 -13.98 -16.59 -2.85
CA ALA A 287 -12.60 -16.43 -3.28
C ALA A 287 -11.60 -16.95 -2.23
N MET A 288 -11.83 -16.67 -0.95
CA MET A 288 -10.97 -17.12 0.15
C MET A 288 -11.06 -18.64 0.35
N GLY A 289 -12.22 -19.26 0.16
CA GLY A 289 -12.38 -20.72 0.16
C GLY A 289 -11.59 -21.40 -0.96
N ALA A 290 -11.48 -20.79 -2.13
CA ALA A 290 -10.70 -21.31 -3.26
C ALA A 290 -9.18 -21.22 -3.05
N VAL A 291 -8.69 -20.25 -2.26
CA VAL A 291 -7.26 -20.03 -1.96
C VAL A 291 -6.79 -20.86 -0.75
N GLY A 292 -7.68 -21.62 -0.08
CA GLY A 292 -7.31 -22.50 1.03
C GLY A 292 -7.33 -21.84 2.42
N TYR A 293 -7.84 -20.63 2.55
CA TYR A 293 -8.20 -20.02 3.83
C TYR A 293 -9.54 -20.59 4.35
N GLY A 294 -9.66 -21.92 4.35
CA GLY A 294 -10.83 -22.59 4.92
C GLY A 294 -10.79 -22.49 6.44
N TYR A 295 -11.71 -21.78 7.04
CA TYR A 295 -12.09 -22.03 8.43
C TYR A 295 -12.46 -23.52 8.55
N GLY A 296 -11.69 -24.26 9.35
CA GLY A 296 -12.02 -25.63 9.67
C GLY A 296 -13.37 -25.71 10.35
N SER A 297 -14.41 -25.92 9.58
CA SER A 297 -15.62 -26.58 10.02
C SER A 297 -15.48 -28.04 9.61
N ASP A 298 -14.86 -28.84 10.48
CA ASP A 298 -15.15 -30.25 10.57
C ASP A 298 -16.66 -30.36 10.83
N ASP A 299 -17.38 -30.72 9.82
CA ASP A 299 -18.68 -31.39 9.73
C ASP A 299 -19.53 -30.76 8.61
N GLN A 300 -19.23 -31.11 7.37
CA GLN A 300 -20.28 -31.52 6.44
C GLN A 300 -19.65 -32.22 5.23
N ALA A 301 -19.84 -33.52 5.27
CA ALA A 301 -19.55 -34.45 4.21
C ALA A 301 -20.09 -33.96 2.86
N THR A 302 -19.23 -34.00 1.86
CA THR A 302 -19.52 -34.10 0.43
C THR A 302 -20.85 -34.82 0.14
N THR A 303 -21.91 -34.04 -0.04
CA THR A 303 -23.17 -34.50 -0.59
C THR A 303 -23.73 -33.51 -1.58
N ALA A 304 -23.01 -33.26 -2.67
CA ALA A 304 -23.58 -32.57 -3.82
C ALA A 304 -22.84 -32.96 -5.08
N LEU A 305 -23.09 -34.17 -5.57
CA LEU A 305 -23.01 -34.54 -6.99
C LEU A 305 -23.72 -35.88 -7.18
N ARG A 306 -25.06 -35.86 -7.07
CA ARG A 306 -25.93 -36.85 -7.70
C ARG A 306 -27.16 -36.11 -8.22
N GLN A 307 -27.01 -35.45 -9.32
CA GLN A 307 -28.14 -35.20 -10.20
C GLN A 307 -28.29 -36.45 -11.02
N ALA A 308 -29.29 -37.24 -10.67
CA ALA A 308 -29.69 -38.41 -11.39
C ALA A 308 -30.42 -37.99 -12.66
N ASP A 309 -29.89 -38.40 -13.79
CA ASP A 309 -30.60 -38.42 -15.06
C ASP A 309 -31.36 -39.73 -15.17
N PRO A 310 -32.68 -39.73 -15.35
CA PRO A 310 -33.45 -40.96 -15.50
C PRO A 310 -33.66 -41.22 -17.02
N ALA A 311 -32.76 -41.90 -17.67
CA ALA A 311 -33.05 -42.79 -18.82
C ALA A 311 -31.77 -43.24 -19.51
N GLY A 312 -31.55 -44.55 -19.60
CA GLY A 312 -30.71 -45.09 -20.66
C GLY A 312 -29.70 -46.15 -20.27
N GLN A 313 -30.19 -47.35 -20.23
CA GLN A 313 -29.55 -48.59 -20.76
C GLN A 313 -28.18 -48.99 -20.21
N THR A 314 -28.22 -49.97 -19.32
CA THR A 314 -27.17 -50.97 -19.05
C THR A 314 -26.74 -51.66 -20.31
N SER A 315 -25.49 -51.52 -20.74
CA SER A 315 -24.83 -52.48 -21.63
C SER A 315 -23.77 -53.23 -20.79
N MET A 316 -23.99 -54.50 -20.67
CA MET A 316 -23.09 -55.48 -20.03
C MET A 316 -21.81 -55.63 -20.88
N LEU A 317 -20.65 -55.52 -20.27
CA LEU A 317 -19.40 -56.00 -20.81
C LEU A 317 -19.30 -57.52 -20.56
N PRO A 318 -18.82 -58.29 -21.57
CA PRO A 318 -18.64 -59.73 -21.43
C PRO A 318 -17.40 -60.08 -20.62
N PRO A 319 -17.31 -61.26 -19.98
CA PRO A 319 -16.19 -61.66 -19.16
C PRO A 319 -14.96 -62.02 -20.00
N MET A 320 -13.77 -61.52 -19.57
CA MET A 320 -12.49 -61.94 -20.11
C MET A 320 -12.14 -63.36 -19.69
N ASN A 321 -11.79 -64.18 -20.65
CA ASN A 321 -11.22 -65.50 -20.52
C ASN A 321 -9.69 -65.37 -20.29
N PRO A 322 -9.09 -66.13 -19.36
CA PRO A 322 -7.63 -66.21 -19.22
C PRO A 322 -7.14 -67.40 -19.99
N ASP A 323 -6.63 -67.16 -21.21
CA ASP A 323 -5.61 -67.99 -21.90
C ASP A 323 -5.54 -67.50 -23.36
N ASP A 324 -4.45 -66.83 -23.70
CA ASP A 324 -3.70 -67.08 -24.93
C ASP A 324 -2.37 -66.29 -24.89
N GLY A 325 -1.31 -67.03 -24.84
CA GLY A 325 0.04 -66.54 -25.03
C GLY A 325 0.32 -66.40 -26.57
N GLY A 326 1.10 -65.42 -26.89
CA GLY A 326 1.54 -65.28 -28.31
C GLY A 326 2.44 -64.05 -28.53
N PHE A 327 3.67 -64.35 -28.65
CA PHE A 327 4.84 -63.62 -29.20
C PHE A 327 4.62 -62.55 -30.26
N GLY A 328 5.37 -61.44 -30.15
CA GLY A 328 6.11 -60.91 -31.31
C GLY A 328 5.67 -59.51 -31.80
N GLY A 329 6.63 -58.59 -31.84
CA GLY A 329 6.54 -57.42 -32.74
C GLY A 329 7.17 -56.14 -32.16
N TYR A 330 8.39 -55.94 -32.55
CA TYR A 330 9.13 -54.65 -32.37
C TYR A 330 8.37 -53.51 -33.10
N ASP A 331 8.23 -52.37 -32.46
CA ASP A 331 8.30 -51.14 -33.21
C ASP A 331 8.70 -49.96 -32.34
N ASP A 332 9.63 -49.22 -32.85
CA ASP A 332 10.36 -48.06 -32.38
C ASP A 332 9.44 -46.83 -32.27
N ARG A 333 9.41 -46.14 -31.14
CA ARG A 333 9.06 -44.72 -31.06
C ARG A 333 9.89 -44.01 -30.01
N PRO A 334 10.48 -42.82 -30.31
CA PRO A 334 11.50 -42.16 -29.51
C PRO A 334 10.94 -41.46 -28.25
N GLY A 335 11.62 -41.66 -27.16
CA GLY A 335 11.31 -41.10 -25.85
C GLY A 335 11.39 -39.57 -25.81
N ARG A 336 10.36 -38.94 -25.27
CA ARG A 336 10.40 -37.57 -24.81
C ARG A 336 11.34 -37.43 -23.63
N ARG A 337 12.50 -36.83 -23.87
CA ARG A 337 13.46 -36.39 -22.86
C ARG A 337 12.82 -35.38 -21.91
N ARG A 338 12.62 -35.73 -20.67
CA ARG A 338 12.35 -34.84 -19.55
C ARG A 338 13.60 -33.98 -19.33
N GLN A 339 13.56 -32.68 -19.62
CA GLN A 339 14.61 -31.74 -19.27
C GLN A 339 14.64 -31.56 -17.76
N GLN A 340 15.71 -32.05 -17.13
CA GLN A 340 16.08 -31.71 -15.76
C GLN A 340 16.57 -30.27 -15.73
N LYS A 341 15.86 -29.42 -14.96
CA LYS A 341 16.31 -28.06 -14.61
C LYS A 341 17.59 -28.18 -13.77
N LYS A 342 18.72 -27.76 -14.34
CA LYS A 342 19.99 -27.61 -13.60
C LYS A 342 19.82 -26.50 -12.57
N SER A 343 20.09 -26.80 -11.30
CA SER A 343 20.11 -25.82 -10.20
C SER A 343 21.34 -24.93 -10.35
N ASN A 344 21.16 -23.63 -10.26
CA ASN A 344 22.21 -22.60 -10.39
C ASN A 344 23.09 -22.45 -9.13
N THR A 345 23.26 -23.49 -8.33
CA THR A 345 24.03 -23.45 -7.07
C THR A 345 25.52 -23.19 -7.29
N SER A 346 26.07 -23.58 -8.43
CA SER A 346 27.48 -23.33 -8.77
C SER A 346 27.81 -21.87 -9.06
N THR A 347 26.86 -21.11 -9.62
CA THR A 347 27.07 -19.69 -9.95
C THR A 347 27.07 -18.81 -8.69
N ILE A 348 26.23 -19.14 -7.71
CA ILE A 348 26.18 -18.43 -6.42
C ILE A 348 27.47 -18.61 -5.63
N LEU A 349 28.04 -19.82 -5.62
CA LEU A 349 29.32 -20.12 -4.94
C LEU A 349 30.51 -19.35 -5.55
N LEU A 350 30.54 -19.17 -6.88
CA LEU A 350 31.58 -18.39 -7.55
C LEU A 350 31.47 -16.89 -7.26
N VAL A 351 30.27 -16.33 -7.17
CA VAL A 351 30.06 -14.92 -6.83
C VAL A 351 30.48 -14.63 -5.39
N VAL A 352 30.15 -15.51 -4.45
CA VAL A 352 30.54 -15.35 -3.03
C VAL A 352 32.04 -15.44 -2.86
N ALA A 353 32.70 -16.35 -3.56
CA ALA A 353 34.17 -16.46 -3.55
C ALA A 353 34.84 -15.20 -4.13
N GLY A 354 34.31 -14.64 -5.21
CA GLY A 354 34.80 -13.38 -5.80
C GLY A 354 34.73 -12.20 -4.86
N ILE A 355 33.62 -12.06 -4.13
CA ILE A 355 33.44 -10.98 -3.14
C ILE A 355 34.42 -11.12 -1.97
N LEU A 356 34.65 -12.33 -1.47
CA LEU A 356 35.59 -12.55 -0.38
C LEU A 356 37.05 -12.22 -0.77
N VAL A 357 37.47 -12.51 -2.02
CA VAL A 357 38.78 -12.14 -2.53
C VAL A 357 38.93 -10.61 -2.65
N LEU A 358 37.89 -9.91 -3.09
CA LEU A 358 37.87 -8.43 -3.19
C LEU A 358 37.96 -7.75 -1.81
N VAL A 359 37.22 -8.25 -0.83
CA VAL A 359 37.28 -7.76 0.56
C VAL A 359 38.67 -8.01 1.18
N GLY A 360 39.25 -9.18 0.94
CA GLY A 360 40.62 -9.50 1.39
C GLY A 360 41.66 -8.57 0.79
N ALA A 361 41.56 -8.26 -0.51
CA ALA A 361 42.49 -7.36 -1.20
C ALA A 361 42.42 -5.90 -0.66
N VAL A 362 41.19 -5.43 -0.34
CA VAL A 362 40.99 -4.08 0.24
C VAL A 362 41.55 -4.00 1.67
N LEU A 363 41.40 -5.05 2.47
CA LEU A 363 41.94 -5.10 3.84
C LEU A 363 43.48 -5.16 3.86
N ILE A 364 44.09 -5.93 2.95
CA ILE A 364 45.54 -6.00 2.81
C ILE A 364 46.10 -4.68 2.27
N GLY A 365 45.41 -4.03 1.30
CA GLY A 365 45.83 -2.74 0.79
C GLY A 365 45.84 -1.64 1.87
N ARG A 366 44.86 -1.65 2.77
CA ARG A 366 44.82 -0.71 3.90
C ARG A 366 45.90 -0.97 4.96
N SER A 367 46.31 -2.19 5.17
CA SER A 367 47.38 -2.50 6.15
C SER A 367 48.78 -2.21 5.63
N VAL A 368 48.99 -2.21 4.31
CA VAL A 368 50.32 -1.97 3.69
C VAL A 368 50.53 -0.46 3.41
N PHE A 369 49.48 0.32 3.11
CA PHE A 369 49.61 1.75 2.80
C PHE A 369 49.21 2.70 3.97
N GLY A 370 48.83 2.21 5.14
CA GLY A 370 48.38 2.99 6.30
C GLY A 370 49.47 3.23 7.37
N GLY A 371 50.72 3.08 7.07
CA GLY A 371 51.83 3.30 8.03
C GLY A 371 52.89 4.20 7.48
N SER A 372 52.85 5.49 7.71
CA SER A 372 53.93 6.45 7.90
C SER A 372 53.42 7.89 7.70
N ASP A 373 53.25 8.63 8.78
CA ASP A 373 53.98 9.90 8.95
C ASP A 373 53.85 10.36 10.40
N GLY A 374 54.96 10.21 11.13
CA GLY A 374 55.21 10.85 12.41
C GLY A 374 56.49 11.67 12.25
N GLY A 375 56.36 12.98 12.13
CA GLY A 375 57.45 13.92 12.07
C GLY A 375 57.29 15.02 13.11
N LYS A 376 58.10 14.91 14.19
CA LYS A 376 58.32 15.99 15.18
C LYS A 376 58.94 17.24 14.52
N GLY A 377 58.60 18.39 14.98
CA GLY A 377 59.27 19.66 14.70
C GLY A 377 59.14 20.57 15.90
N ASP A 378 60.24 20.66 16.67
CA ASP A 378 60.46 21.53 17.85
C ASP A 378 60.36 23.01 17.54
N VAL A 379 59.91 23.79 18.50
CA VAL A 379 60.09 25.23 18.70
C VAL A 379 61.50 25.47 19.22
N PRO A 380 62.27 26.62 18.95
CA PRO A 380 62.24 27.66 19.93
C PRO A 380 62.41 29.11 19.37
N ALA A 381 62.06 30.04 20.27
CA ALA A 381 62.34 31.50 20.50
C ALA A 381 61.32 32.48 19.93
#